data_04a09992107135fc09da8066d541479a
#
_entry.id   04a09992107135fc09da8066d541479a
#
_cell.length_a   1.000
_cell.length_b   1.000
_cell.length_c   1.000
_cell.angle_alpha   90.00
_cell.angle_beta   90.00
_cell.angle_gamma   90.00
#
_symmetry.space_group_name_H-M   'P 1'
#
loop_
_entity.id
_entity.type
_entity.pdbx_description
1 polymer ?
#
loop_
_entity_poly.entity_id
_entity_poly.type
_entity_poly.pdbx_seq_one_letter_code
_entity_poly.pdbx_strand_id
1 'polypeptide(L)'
;TKKELLKMSVKKDKLERSLGGIAEMKKTPDLVFIIDTNYESLAIAESVKLGIPIIAILDSNSNPDDIDYPIPGNDDARRSIDLYCNLIKETINNAKSSLPTVDAKNDILPITVQKNQGKTVQEIDREKLEKKFSKNKKEILN
;
A
#
# COMPACT_ATOMS: atom_id res chain seq x y z
N THR A 1 38.70 -16.14 20.02
CA THR A 1 39.91 -15.66 19.28
C THR A 1 39.58 -14.41 18.45
N LYS A 2 40.57 -13.61 18.05
CA LYS A 2 40.41 -12.43 17.20
C LYS A 2 39.69 -12.78 15.86
N LYS A 3 39.98 -13.96 15.32
CA LYS A 3 39.35 -14.46 14.08
C LYS A 3 37.83 -14.72 14.26
N GLU A 4 37.43 -15.22 15.39
CA GLU A 4 36.02 -15.47 15.72
C GLU A 4 35.24 -14.17 15.90
N LEU A 5 35.82 -13.20 16.62
CA LEU A 5 35.27 -11.87 16.80
C LEU A 5 35.01 -11.18 15.43
N LEU A 6 36.01 -11.26 14.52
CA LEU A 6 35.87 -10.72 13.19
C LEU A 6 34.73 -11.40 12.41
N LYS A 7 34.63 -12.73 12.47
CA LYS A 7 33.52 -13.46 11.84
C LYS A 7 32.15 -13.07 12.39
N MET A 8 32.07 -12.89 13.71
CA MET A 8 30.83 -12.46 14.36
C MET A 8 30.44 -11.02 13.97
N SER A 9 31.45 -10.10 13.92
CA SER A 9 31.20 -8.73 13.45
C SER A 9 30.64 -8.71 12.02
N VAL A 10 31.28 -9.41 11.08
CA VAL A 10 30.80 -9.49 9.70
C VAL A 10 29.40 -10.07 9.61
N LYS A 11 29.10 -11.10 10.43
CA LYS A 11 27.76 -11.69 10.48
C LYS A 11 26.72 -10.71 11.04
N LYS A 12 27.08 -9.97 12.11
CA LYS A 12 26.25 -8.90 12.67
C LYS A 12 25.93 -7.84 11.61
N ASP A 13 26.94 -7.30 10.95
CA ASP A 13 26.80 -6.25 9.95
C ASP A 13 25.90 -6.70 8.78
N LYS A 14 26.00 -7.97 8.37
CA LYS A 14 25.14 -8.56 7.36
C LYS A 14 23.68 -8.63 7.82
N LEU A 15 23.43 -9.07 9.06
CA LEU A 15 22.08 -9.14 9.63
C LEU A 15 21.48 -7.74 9.82
N GLU A 16 22.28 -6.78 10.25
CA GLU A 16 21.84 -5.40 10.44
C GLU A 16 21.42 -4.74 9.12
N ARG A 17 22.10 -5.04 8.02
CA ARG A 17 21.69 -4.56 6.68
C ARG A 17 20.37 -5.16 6.22
N SER A 18 20.09 -6.42 6.54
CA SER A 18 18.86 -7.11 6.09
C SER A 18 17.68 -6.94 7.05
N LEU A 19 17.94 -6.81 8.34
CA LEU A 19 16.88 -6.78 9.37
C LEU A 19 16.89 -5.49 10.21
N GLY A 20 17.81 -4.56 9.95
CA GLY A 20 17.96 -3.34 10.75
C GLY A 20 16.71 -2.47 10.77
N GLY A 21 15.93 -2.49 9.69
CA GLY A 21 14.69 -1.71 9.59
C GLY A 21 13.62 -2.11 10.61
N ILE A 22 13.63 -3.35 11.09
CA ILE A 22 12.67 -3.82 12.11
C ILE A 22 13.20 -3.73 13.54
N ALA A 23 14.49 -3.39 13.73
CA ALA A 23 15.12 -3.38 15.05
C ALA A 23 14.48 -2.39 16.03
N GLU A 24 13.95 -1.28 15.52
CA GLU A 24 13.30 -0.23 16.31
C GLU A 24 11.78 -0.40 16.41
N MET A 25 11.20 -1.37 15.69
CA MET A 25 9.77 -1.63 15.73
C MET A 25 9.34 -2.18 17.08
N LYS A 26 8.40 -1.48 17.73
CA LYS A 26 7.86 -1.89 19.04
C LYS A 26 6.63 -2.80 18.92
N LYS A 27 5.94 -2.77 17.81
CA LYS A 27 4.72 -3.55 17.52
C LYS A 27 4.67 -3.95 16.06
N THR A 28 3.78 -4.86 15.71
CA THR A 28 3.44 -5.16 14.31
C THR A 28 2.95 -3.91 13.60
N PRO A 29 3.27 -3.72 12.31
CA PRO A 29 2.79 -2.58 11.54
C PRO A 29 1.27 -2.61 11.39
N ASP A 30 0.66 -1.44 11.31
CA ASP A 30 -0.77 -1.30 11.09
C ASP A 30 -1.15 -1.39 9.59
N LEU A 31 -0.15 -1.30 8.70
CA LEU A 31 -0.28 -1.39 7.24
C LEU A 31 1.06 -1.77 6.63
N VAL A 32 1.04 -2.54 5.55
CA VAL A 32 2.24 -2.91 4.78
C VAL A 32 2.09 -2.41 3.34
N PHE A 33 3.15 -1.79 2.80
CA PHE A 33 3.25 -1.40 1.41
C PHE A 33 4.28 -2.27 0.71
N ILE A 34 3.88 -2.96 -0.35
CA ILE A 34 4.69 -3.94 -1.08
C ILE A 34 4.84 -3.52 -2.53
N ILE A 35 6.06 -3.63 -3.03
CA ILE A 35 6.40 -3.48 -4.45
C ILE A 35 6.93 -4.84 -4.91
N ASP A 36 6.43 -5.35 -6.04
CA ASP A 36 6.72 -6.69 -6.56
C ASP A 36 6.20 -7.83 -5.65
N THR A 37 4.95 -8.17 -5.86
CA THR A 37 4.26 -9.19 -5.07
C THR A 37 4.80 -10.61 -5.30
N ASN A 38 5.43 -10.88 -6.45
CA ASN A 38 6.03 -12.18 -6.76
C ASN A 38 7.31 -12.38 -5.94
N TYR A 39 8.15 -11.36 -5.87
CA TYR A 39 9.39 -11.40 -5.12
C TYR A 39 9.13 -11.43 -3.60
N GLU A 40 8.19 -10.62 -3.13
CA GLU A 40 7.86 -10.44 -1.71
C GLU A 40 6.67 -11.31 -1.25
N SER A 41 6.44 -12.44 -1.90
CA SER A 41 5.32 -13.37 -1.59
C SER A 41 5.30 -13.83 -0.13
N LEU A 42 6.46 -13.94 0.52
CA LEU A 42 6.56 -14.28 1.93
C LEU A 42 5.97 -13.19 2.83
N ALA A 43 6.28 -11.92 2.52
CA ALA A 43 5.75 -10.78 3.27
C ALA A 43 4.22 -10.69 3.16
N ILE A 44 3.67 -11.00 1.98
CA ILE A 44 2.21 -11.09 1.78
C ILE A 44 1.61 -12.18 2.65
N ALA A 45 2.14 -13.41 2.57
CA ALA A 45 1.64 -14.54 3.34
C ALA A 45 1.70 -14.32 4.86
N GLU A 46 2.74 -13.65 5.35
CA GLU A 46 2.87 -13.28 6.76
C GLU A 46 1.87 -12.19 7.16
N SER A 47 1.68 -11.16 6.32
CA SER A 47 0.73 -10.08 6.58
C SER A 47 -0.71 -10.59 6.63
N VAL A 48 -1.09 -11.47 5.71
CA VAL A 48 -2.41 -12.13 5.70
C VAL A 48 -2.64 -12.92 6.99
N LYS A 49 -1.65 -13.72 7.43
CA LYS A 49 -1.75 -14.47 8.68
C LYS A 49 -1.89 -13.59 9.92
N LEU A 50 -1.29 -12.41 9.90
CA LEU A 50 -1.36 -11.44 10.98
C LEU A 50 -2.58 -10.51 10.87
N GLY A 51 -3.33 -10.56 9.79
CA GLY A 51 -4.47 -9.67 9.54
C GLY A 51 -4.07 -8.22 9.32
N ILE A 52 -2.88 -7.99 8.76
CA ILE A 52 -2.37 -6.66 8.46
C ILE A 52 -2.79 -6.30 7.04
N PRO A 53 -3.47 -5.16 6.81
CA PRO A 53 -3.87 -4.75 5.49
C PRO A 53 -2.67 -4.45 4.58
N ILE A 54 -2.79 -4.81 3.30
CA ILE A 54 -1.71 -4.76 2.32
C ILE A 54 -2.08 -3.79 1.20
N ILE A 55 -1.20 -2.82 0.94
CA ILE A 55 -1.17 -2.05 -0.30
C ILE A 55 -0.06 -2.63 -1.16
N ALA A 56 -0.34 -3.00 -2.40
CA ALA A 56 0.71 -3.51 -3.29
C ALA A 56 0.63 -2.95 -4.70
N ILE A 57 1.81 -2.75 -5.28
CA ILE A 57 1.95 -2.48 -6.71
C ILE A 57 1.88 -3.81 -7.44
N LEU A 58 0.99 -3.89 -8.43
CA LEU A 58 0.75 -5.10 -9.21
C LEU A 58 1.09 -4.85 -10.67
N ASP A 59 2.02 -5.61 -11.21
CA ASP A 59 2.30 -5.69 -12.64
C ASP A 59 1.44 -6.78 -13.29
N SER A 60 1.58 -6.95 -14.60
CA SER A 60 0.79 -7.88 -15.42
C SER A 60 0.95 -9.36 -15.05
N ASN A 61 2.04 -9.73 -14.39
CA ASN A 61 2.35 -11.07 -13.91
C ASN A 61 2.03 -11.31 -12.44
N SER A 62 1.42 -10.33 -11.78
CA SER A 62 1.12 -10.37 -10.34
C SER A 62 -0.30 -10.87 -10.07
N ASN A 63 -0.47 -11.66 -9.00
CA ASN A 63 -1.78 -12.10 -8.53
C ASN A 63 -2.37 -11.06 -7.56
N PRO A 64 -3.59 -10.54 -7.79
CA PRO A 64 -4.26 -9.60 -6.90
C PRO A 64 -4.91 -10.25 -5.66
N ASP A 65 -4.99 -11.57 -5.62
CA ASP A 65 -5.57 -12.27 -4.47
C ASP A 65 -4.77 -11.92 -3.20
N ASP A 66 -5.41 -11.85 -2.07
CA ASP A 66 -4.81 -11.51 -0.78
C ASP A 66 -4.31 -10.05 -0.65
N ILE A 67 -4.59 -9.16 -1.61
CA ILE A 67 -4.22 -7.74 -1.57
C ILE A 67 -5.46 -6.89 -1.32
N ASP A 68 -5.47 -6.12 -0.22
CA ASP A 68 -6.60 -5.27 0.14
C ASP A 68 -6.70 -4.03 -0.77
N TYR A 69 -5.55 -3.46 -1.14
CA TYR A 69 -5.47 -2.24 -1.94
C TYR A 69 -4.51 -2.43 -3.12
N PRO A 70 -4.98 -3.05 -4.21
CA PRO A 70 -4.15 -3.28 -5.39
C PRO A 70 -3.98 -1.98 -6.20
N ILE A 71 -2.75 -1.67 -6.56
CA ILE A 71 -2.38 -0.53 -7.41
C ILE A 71 -1.73 -1.09 -8.68
N PRO A 72 -2.39 -1.07 -9.83
CA PRO A 72 -1.78 -1.53 -11.06
C PRO A 72 -0.65 -0.59 -11.49
N GLY A 73 0.52 -1.16 -11.75
CA GLY A 73 1.68 -0.35 -12.12
C GLY A 73 2.91 -1.21 -12.37
N ASN A 74 3.96 -0.58 -12.89
CA ASN A 74 5.23 -1.23 -13.17
C ASN A 74 6.08 -1.30 -11.90
N ASP A 75 6.50 -2.49 -11.51
CA ASP A 75 7.28 -2.79 -10.30
C ASP A 75 8.79 -2.96 -10.55
N ASP A 76 9.23 -3.00 -11.83
CA ASP A 76 10.64 -3.18 -12.22
C ASP A 76 11.40 -1.85 -12.36
N ALA A 77 10.74 -0.83 -12.93
CA ALA A 77 11.42 0.40 -13.30
C ALA A 77 11.70 1.28 -12.07
N ARG A 78 12.98 1.57 -11.84
CA ARG A 78 13.41 2.45 -10.73
C ARG A 78 12.63 3.77 -10.66
N ARG A 79 12.35 4.39 -11.82
CA ARG A 79 11.59 5.65 -11.86
C ARG A 79 10.15 5.49 -11.38
N SER A 80 9.52 4.36 -11.68
CA SER A 80 8.17 4.03 -11.19
C SER A 80 8.19 3.82 -9.68
N ILE A 81 9.16 3.07 -9.17
CA ILE A 81 9.34 2.82 -7.74
C ILE A 81 9.56 4.14 -6.99
N ASP A 82 10.44 5.01 -7.48
CA ASP A 82 10.70 6.32 -6.91
C ASP A 82 9.43 7.19 -6.87
N LEU A 83 8.59 7.13 -7.93
CA LEU A 83 7.32 7.84 -7.97
C LEU A 83 6.36 7.34 -6.87
N TYR A 84 6.17 6.03 -6.76
CA TYR A 84 5.27 5.45 -5.74
C TYR A 84 5.74 5.77 -4.32
N CYS A 85 7.03 5.65 -4.06
CA CYS A 85 7.60 6.01 -2.76
C CYS A 85 7.38 7.48 -2.41
N ASN A 86 7.54 8.39 -3.38
CA ASN A 86 7.29 9.81 -3.19
C ASN A 86 5.82 10.10 -2.92
N LEU A 87 4.90 9.51 -3.68
CA LEU A 87 3.46 9.67 -3.47
C LEU A 87 3.02 9.20 -2.08
N ILE A 88 3.49 8.03 -1.64
CA ILE A 88 3.20 7.51 -0.31
C ILE A 88 3.77 8.43 0.77
N LYS A 89 5.01 8.90 0.60
CA LYS A 89 5.63 9.86 1.52
C LYS A 89 4.83 11.15 1.63
N GLU A 90 4.39 11.72 0.51
CA GLU A 90 3.57 12.94 0.50
C GLU A 90 2.23 12.70 1.17
N THR A 91 1.57 11.58 0.89
CA THR A 91 0.28 11.21 1.50
C THR A 91 0.40 11.10 3.01
N ILE A 92 1.45 10.45 3.52
CA ILE A 92 1.71 10.33 4.95
C ILE A 92 1.97 11.71 5.58
N ASN A 93 2.77 12.55 4.93
CA ASN A 93 3.06 13.89 5.44
C ASN A 93 1.80 14.77 5.47
N ASN A 94 0.99 14.72 4.42
CA ASN A 94 -0.28 15.45 4.36
C ASN A 94 -1.26 14.97 5.44
N ALA A 95 -1.36 13.66 5.63
CA ALA A 95 -2.19 13.09 6.71
C ALA A 95 -1.72 13.54 8.10
N LYS A 96 -0.40 13.51 8.34
CA LYS A 96 0.17 14.01 9.61
C LYS A 96 -0.10 15.49 9.84
N SER A 97 -0.03 16.31 8.79
CA SER A 97 -0.30 17.75 8.88
C SER A 97 -1.77 18.07 9.10
N SER A 98 -2.66 17.19 8.65
CA SER A 98 -4.12 17.34 8.79
C SER A 98 -4.66 16.84 10.12
N LEU A 99 -3.87 16.05 10.87
CA LEU A 99 -4.25 15.64 12.21
C LEU A 99 -4.10 16.84 13.15
N PRO A 100 -5.12 17.19 13.95
CA PRO A 100 -4.95 18.16 15.01
C PRO A 100 -3.84 17.69 15.94
N THR A 101 -2.88 18.56 16.27
CA THR A 101 -1.88 18.29 17.29
C THR A 101 -2.62 18.06 18.61
N VAL A 102 -2.87 16.80 18.94
CA VAL A 102 -3.37 16.43 20.25
C VAL A 102 -2.18 16.57 21.18
N ASP A 103 -2.14 17.68 21.91
CA ASP A 103 -1.23 17.82 23.04
C ASP A 103 -1.41 16.58 23.92
N ALA A 104 -0.31 15.89 24.15
CA ALA A 104 -0.28 14.61 24.85
C ALA A 104 -0.56 14.82 26.36
N LYS A 105 -1.74 15.33 26.71
CA LYS A 105 -2.31 15.32 28.07
C LYS A 105 -3.83 15.31 27.96
N ASN A 106 -4.37 14.14 28.31
CA ASN A 106 -5.78 13.87 28.61
C ASN A 106 -6.73 13.60 27.45
N ASP A 107 -7.42 12.47 27.65
CA ASP A 107 -8.68 12.03 27.09
C ASP A 107 -8.61 11.15 25.83
N ILE A 108 -8.50 9.85 26.15
CA ILE A 108 -8.94 8.77 25.28
C ILE A 108 -10.47 8.87 25.16
N LEU A 109 -10.94 9.62 24.18
CA LEU A 109 -12.30 9.46 23.70
C LEU A 109 -12.32 8.37 22.63
N PRO A 110 -13.18 7.35 22.73
CA PRO A 110 -13.27 6.32 21.72
C PRO A 110 -13.71 6.96 20.40
N ILE A 111 -12.88 6.84 19.36
CA ILE A 111 -13.24 7.22 18.00
C ILE A 111 -14.37 6.28 17.60
N THR A 112 -15.59 6.77 17.67
CA THR A 112 -16.73 6.10 17.06
C THR A 112 -16.55 6.19 15.56
N VAL A 113 -16.05 5.14 14.95
CA VAL A 113 -16.03 4.98 13.49
C VAL A 113 -17.49 4.97 13.04
N GLN A 114 -17.99 6.12 12.62
CA GLN A 114 -19.24 6.15 11.87
C GLN A 114 -18.97 5.41 10.57
N LYS A 115 -19.48 4.18 10.49
CA LYS A 115 -19.65 3.46 9.23
C LYS A 115 -20.47 4.35 8.31
N ASN A 116 -19.81 5.10 7.44
CA ASN A 116 -20.48 5.70 6.31
C ASN A 116 -21.04 4.55 5.48
N GLN A 117 -22.33 4.34 5.66
CA GLN A 117 -23.12 3.46 4.78
C GLN A 117 -22.85 3.94 3.36
N GLY A 118 -22.23 3.07 2.58
CA GLY A 118 -21.90 3.33 1.19
C GLY A 118 -23.12 3.89 0.46
N LYS A 119 -22.95 5.06 -0.12
CA LYS A 119 -23.83 5.48 -1.19
C LYS A 119 -23.71 4.41 -2.28
N THR A 120 -24.78 3.68 -2.47
CA THR A 120 -25.00 2.78 -3.59
C THR A 120 -24.42 3.41 -4.84
N VAL A 121 -23.50 2.69 -5.46
CA VAL A 121 -23.03 2.98 -6.82
C VAL A 121 -24.26 3.22 -7.65
N GLN A 122 -24.45 4.45 -8.14
CA GLN A 122 -25.57 4.76 -9.03
C GLN A 122 -25.45 3.80 -10.21
N GLU A 123 -26.44 2.96 -10.37
CA GLU A 123 -26.60 2.11 -11.54
C GLU A 123 -26.39 3.01 -12.76
N ILE A 124 -25.28 2.80 -13.45
CA ILE A 124 -24.97 3.54 -14.68
C ILE A 124 -26.07 3.15 -15.65
N ASP A 125 -26.94 4.11 -15.92
CA ASP A 125 -28.13 3.93 -16.75
C ASP A 125 -27.68 3.53 -18.16
N ARG A 126 -27.66 2.21 -18.41
CA ARG A 126 -27.20 1.60 -19.67
C ARG A 126 -27.92 2.18 -20.87
N GLU A 127 -29.19 2.56 -20.72
CA GLU A 127 -29.97 3.18 -21.79
C GLU A 127 -29.43 4.58 -22.18
N LYS A 128 -28.89 5.36 -21.24
CA LYS A 128 -28.28 6.65 -21.54
C LYS A 128 -26.92 6.52 -22.27
N LEU A 129 -26.20 5.46 -22.00
CA LEU A 129 -24.97 5.15 -22.72
C LEU A 129 -25.27 4.69 -24.15
N GLU A 130 -26.21 3.79 -24.34
CA GLU A 130 -26.59 3.32 -25.68
C GLU A 130 -27.16 4.44 -26.58
N LYS A 131 -27.95 5.36 -26.03
CA LYS A 131 -28.43 6.55 -26.76
C LYS A 131 -27.30 7.51 -27.15
N LYS A 132 -26.22 7.64 -26.34
CA LYS A 132 -25.05 8.43 -26.72
C LYS A 132 -24.23 7.76 -27.81
N PHE A 133 -24.02 6.47 -27.75
CA PHE A 133 -23.28 5.73 -28.78
C PHE A 133 -24.04 5.63 -30.13
N SER A 134 -25.33 5.53 -30.11
CA SER A 134 -26.16 5.52 -31.34
C SER A 134 -26.20 6.88 -32.03
N LYS A 135 -26.11 7.99 -31.28
CA LYS A 135 -26.08 9.34 -31.83
C LYS A 135 -24.75 9.63 -32.54
N ASN A 136 -23.64 9.25 -31.92
CA ASN A 136 -22.29 9.40 -32.53
C ASN A 136 -22.13 8.54 -33.80
N LYS A 137 -22.78 7.37 -33.89
CA LYS A 137 -22.69 6.52 -35.07
C LYS A 137 -23.44 7.10 -36.28
N LYS A 138 -24.44 7.96 -36.07
CA LYS A 138 -25.14 8.67 -37.15
C LYS A 138 -24.44 9.92 -37.65
N GLU A 139 -23.57 10.55 -36.82
CA GLU A 139 -22.78 11.71 -37.23
C GLU A 139 -21.50 11.34 -38.03
N ILE A 140 -21.08 10.07 -37.97
CA ILE A 140 -19.88 9.59 -38.70
C ILE A 140 -20.26 9.05 -40.10
N LEU A 141 -21.52 8.83 -40.38
CA LEU A 141 -22.05 8.25 -41.63
C LEU A 141 -22.74 9.25 -42.56
N ASN A 142 -22.68 10.54 -42.25
CA ASN A 142 -23.01 11.67 -43.12
C ASN A 142 -21.79 12.55 -43.38
#